data_2a9602535380704424efd6c335059cc7
#
_entry.id   2a9602535380704424efd6c335059cc7
#
_cell.length_a   1.000
_cell.length_b   1.000
_cell.length_c   1.000
_cell.angle_alpha   90.00
_cell.angle_beta   90.00
_cell.angle_gamma   90.00
#
_symmetry.space_group_name_H-M   'P 1'
#
loop_
_entity.id
_entity.type
_entity.pdbx_description
1 polymer ?
#
loop_
_entity_poly.entity_id
_entity_poly.type
_entity_poly.pdbx_seq_one_letter_code
_entity_poly.pdbx_strand_id
1 'polypeptide(L)'
;AGKSRILELFSEEYGAQVIQADLVARQLEEPGQPGLTGLVSLFGDGILQADGTLDRKRFAEQIFENPEALKRVNSLIHPLTWNEIKRQIRESSAELVVVEAALFDKCSREVCRYLLYVDTQDEIRIQRLMANRGYTREKCIHIMQNQADRKQFTELADFVIDNSGTVESAEIQIR
;
A
#
# COMPACT_ATOMS: atom_id res chain seq x y z
N ALA A 1 7.48 -3.74 -7.87
CA ALA A 1 8.02 -2.75 -8.79
C ALA A 1 7.12 -2.67 -10.02
N GLY A 2 6.65 -1.44 -10.38
CA GLY A 2 5.83 -1.22 -11.57
C GLY A 2 4.32 -1.14 -11.35
N LYS A 3 3.79 -1.30 -10.15
CA LYS A 3 2.36 -1.11 -9.84
C LYS A 3 1.84 0.25 -10.29
N SER A 4 2.61 1.32 -10.08
CA SER A 4 2.19 2.68 -10.45
C SER A 4 1.77 2.80 -11.91
N ARG A 5 2.54 2.19 -12.83
CA ARG A 5 2.19 2.22 -14.26
C ARG A 5 0.88 1.48 -14.55
N ILE A 6 0.64 0.37 -13.87
CA ILE A 6 -0.62 -0.39 -13.99
C ILE A 6 -1.81 0.44 -13.47
N LEU A 7 -1.62 1.17 -12.36
CA LEU A 7 -2.66 2.06 -11.83
C LEU A 7 -2.95 3.24 -12.79
N GLU A 8 -1.90 3.81 -13.40
CA GLU A 8 -2.04 4.84 -14.44
C GLU A 8 -2.87 4.32 -15.62
N LEU A 9 -2.61 3.10 -16.10
CA LEU A 9 -3.38 2.48 -17.18
C LEU A 9 -4.87 2.33 -16.83
N PHE A 10 -5.18 1.85 -15.64
CA PHE A 10 -6.57 1.78 -15.18
C PHE A 10 -7.25 3.15 -15.17
N SER A 11 -6.54 4.19 -14.74
CA SER A 11 -7.07 5.55 -14.73
C SER A 11 -7.22 6.14 -16.14
N GLU A 12 -6.18 6.02 -16.98
CA GLU A 12 -6.13 6.64 -18.31
C GLU A 12 -7.00 5.94 -19.34
N GLU A 13 -6.99 4.59 -19.39
CA GLU A 13 -7.71 3.83 -20.42
C GLU A 13 -9.14 3.45 -20.00
N TYR A 14 -9.38 3.25 -18.71
CA TYR A 14 -10.68 2.79 -18.22
C TYR A 14 -11.43 3.80 -17.36
N GLY A 15 -10.88 5.01 -17.19
CA GLY A 15 -11.50 6.04 -16.34
C GLY A 15 -11.66 5.60 -14.88
N ALA A 16 -10.83 4.67 -14.42
CA ALA A 16 -10.94 4.15 -13.07
C ALA A 16 -10.55 5.19 -12.03
N GLN A 17 -11.32 5.28 -10.96
CA GLN A 17 -10.87 5.96 -9.76
C GLN A 17 -9.88 5.06 -9.02
N VAL A 18 -8.64 5.54 -8.84
CA VAL A 18 -7.60 4.83 -8.11
C VAL A 18 -7.54 5.33 -6.67
N ILE A 19 -7.66 4.42 -5.72
CA ILE A 19 -7.52 4.66 -4.28
C ILE A 19 -6.28 3.91 -3.79
N GLN A 20 -5.29 4.63 -3.27
CA GLN A 20 -4.08 4.05 -2.72
C GLN A 20 -4.16 4.02 -1.20
N ALA A 21 -4.19 2.82 -0.60
CA ALA A 21 -4.36 2.65 0.85
C ALA A 21 -3.28 3.36 1.67
N ASP A 22 -2.03 3.37 1.19
CA ASP A 22 -0.93 4.08 1.85
C ASP A 22 -1.15 5.60 1.88
N LEU A 23 -1.74 6.18 0.83
CA LEU A 23 -2.07 7.61 0.79
C LEU A 23 -3.25 7.93 1.71
N VAL A 24 -4.26 7.07 1.73
CA VAL A 24 -5.40 7.21 2.65
C VAL A 24 -4.92 7.16 4.11
N ALA A 25 -4.05 6.19 4.45
CA ALA A 25 -3.47 6.10 5.79
C ALA A 25 -2.71 7.39 6.16
N ARG A 26 -1.90 7.92 5.24
CA ARG A 26 -1.17 9.19 5.46
C ARG A 26 -2.09 10.38 5.68
N GLN A 27 -3.19 10.47 4.93
CA GLN A 27 -4.18 11.54 5.11
C GLN A 27 -4.86 11.45 6.49
N LEU A 28 -5.13 10.23 6.98
CA LEU A 28 -5.67 10.02 8.32
C LEU A 28 -4.68 10.37 9.45
N GLU A 29 -3.40 10.48 9.16
CA GLU A 29 -2.33 10.89 10.08
C GLU A 29 -2.00 12.39 10.00
N GLU A 30 -2.77 13.19 9.26
CA GLU A 30 -2.63 14.65 9.21
C GLU A 30 -3.28 15.32 10.43
N PRO A 31 -2.88 16.56 10.79
CA PRO A 31 -3.45 17.29 11.90
C PRO A 31 -4.98 17.39 11.82
N GLY A 32 -5.65 17.09 12.94
CA GLY A 32 -7.12 17.07 13.02
C GLY A 32 -7.78 15.78 12.54
N GLN A 33 -7.03 14.84 12.00
CA GLN A 33 -7.55 13.56 11.56
C GLN A 33 -7.56 12.50 12.68
N PRO A 34 -8.47 11.52 12.61
CA PRO A 34 -8.64 10.52 13.67
C PRO A 34 -7.42 9.61 13.86
N GLY A 35 -6.65 9.36 12.81
CA GLY A 35 -5.41 8.59 12.88
C GLY A 35 -4.37 9.27 13.76
N LEU A 36 -4.06 10.54 13.50
CA LEU A 36 -3.10 11.28 14.30
C LEU A 36 -3.56 11.42 15.75
N THR A 37 -4.85 11.74 15.98
CA THR A 37 -5.42 11.82 17.33
C THR A 37 -5.25 10.49 18.09
N GLY A 38 -5.51 9.37 17.44
CA GLY A 38 -5.32 8.05 18.02
C GLY A 38 -3.84 7.72 18.30
N LEU A 39 -2.94 8.06 17.38
CA LEU A 39 -1.50 7.87 17.58
C LEU A 39 -0.97 8.68 18.76
N VAL A 40 -1.38 9.96 18.89
CA VAL A 40 -1.03 10.80 20.04
C VAL A 40 -1.56 10.20 21.34
N SER A 41 -2.79 9.68 21.35
CA SER A 41 -3.33 9.02 22.54
C SER A 41 -2.56 7.75 22.94
N LEU A 42 -1.95 7.05 21.98
CA LEU A 42 -1.18 5.82 22.21
C LEU A 42 0.29 6.07 22.60
N PHE A 43 0.90 7.12 22.05
CA PHE A 43 2.36 7.35 22.12
C PHE A 43 2.76 8.70 22.73
N GLY A 44 1.78 9.57 23.03
CA GLY A 44 1.99 10.92 23.56
C GLY A 44 2.41 11.92 22.49
N ASP A 45 2.50 13.19 22.89
CA ASP A 45 2.82 14.32 22.00
C ASP A 45 4.26 14.27 21.47
N GLY A 46 5.13 13.44 22.05
CA GLY A 46 6.52 13.28 21.62
C GLY A 46 6.72 12.80 20.19
N ILE A 47 5.65 12.32 19.54
CA ILE A 47 5.65 11.91 18.14
C ILE A 47 5.36 13.07 17.18
N LEU A 48 5.05 14.27 17.69
CA LEU A 48 4.69 15.43 16.88
C LEU A 48 5.89 16.35 16.64
N GLN A 49 5.86 17.04 15.51
CA GLN A 49 6.71 18.21 15.24
C GLN A 49 6.11 19.46 15.90
N ALA A 50 6.87 20.57 15.89
CA ALA A 50 6.43 21.84 16.48
C ALA A 50 5.17 22.43 15.82
N ASP A 51 4.89 22.08 14.57
CA ASP A 51 3.70 22.49 13.81
C ASP A 51 2.49 21.57 14.02
N GLY A 52 2.60 20.55 14.89
CA GLY A 52 1.55 19.60 15.18
C GLY A 52 1.42 18.44 14.17
N THR A 53 2.28 18.36 13.17
CA THR A 53 2.33 17.23 12.23
C THR A 53 3.08 16.05 12.85
N LEU A 54 2.83 14.82 12.32
CA LEU A 54 3.55 13.62 12.73
C LEU A 54 5.03 13.69 12.32
N ASP A 55 5.94 13.59 13.26
CA ASP A 55 7.37 13.36 13.00
C ASP A 55 7.56 11.90 12.57
N ARG A 56 7.37 11.63 11.27
CA ARG A 56 7.43 10.28 10.71
C ARG A 56 8.76 9.59 10.95
N LYS A 57 9.88 10.33 10.96
CA LYS A 57 11.19 9.74 11.20
C LYS A 57 11.31 9.28 12.65
N ARG A 58 11.04 10.18 13.59
CA ARG A 58 11.10 9.90 15.04
C ARG A 58 10.09 8.81 15.43
N PHE A 59 8.89 8.85 14.85
CA PHE A 59 7.87 7.84 15.09
C PHE A 59 8.29 6.47 14.55
N ALA A 60 8.84 6.41 13.34
CA ALA A 60 9.36 5.16 12.76
C ALA A 60 10.49 4.57 13.62
N GLU A 61 11.42 5.37 14.11
CA GLU A 61 12.48 4.94 15.03
C GLU A 61 11.90 4.35 16.33
N GLN A 62 10.85 4.97 16.86
CA GLN A 62 10.19 4.51 18.09
C GLN A 62 9.48 3.17 17.97
N ILE A 63 8.92 2.87 16.78
CA ILE A 63 8.17 1.63 16.54
C ILE A 63 9.01 0.53 15.90
N PHE A 64 10.15 0.85 15.25
CA PHE A 64 10.95 -0.06 14.44
C PHE A 64 11.46 -1.28 15.22
N GLU A 65 11.89 -1.08 16.47
CA GLU A 65 12.40 -2.14 17.34
C GLU A 65 11.37 -2.67 18.34
N ASN A 66 10.10 -2.22 18.22
CA ASN A 66 9.04 -2.59 19.16
C ASN A 66 7.85 -3.22 18.44
N PRO A 67 7.80 -4.57 18.33
CA PRO A 67 6.71 -5.28 17.65
C PRO A 67 5.33 -5.02 18.25
N GLU A 68 5.24 -4.81 19.58
CA GLU A 68 3.97 -4.49 20.24
C GLU A 68 3.49 -3.07 19.89
N ALA A 69 4.41 -2.11 19.80
CA ALA A 69 4.08 -0.76 19.34
C ALA A 69 3.57 -0.80 17.89
N LEU A 70 4.25 -1.52 17.00
CA LEU A 70 3.83 -1.70 15.61
C LEU A 70 2.45 -2.36 15.52
N LYS A 71 2.17 -3.36 16.34
CA LYS A 71 0.85 -4.01 16.41
C LYS A 71 -0.23 -3.03 16.85
N ARG A 72 0.03 -2.18 17.84
CA ARG A 72 -0.92 -1.13 18.28
C ARG A 72 -1.20 -0.12 17.18
N VAL A 73 -0.16 0.35 16.47
CA VAL A 73 -0.32 1.24 15.31
C VAL A 73 -1.20 0.59 14.26
N ASN A 74 -0.91 -0.65 13.86
CA ASN A 74 -1.67 -1.36 12.85
C ASN A 74 -3.13 -1.59 13.29
N SER A 75 -3.37 -1.93 14.56
CA SER A 75 -4.72 -2.12 15.10
C SER A 75 -5.56 -0.85 15.10
N LEU A 76 -4.93 0.32 15.14
CA LEU A 76 -5.58 1.62 15.02
C LEU A 76 -5.77 2.05 13.56
N ILE A 77 -4.67 2.09 12.81
CA ILE A 77 -4.65 2.70 11.47
C ILE A 77 -5.35 1.84 10.42
N HIS A 78 -5.21 0.51 10.44
CA HIS A 78 -5.84 -0.35 9.45
C HIS A 78 -7.37 -0.20 9.40
N PRO A 79 -8.12 -0.31 10.51
CA PRO A 79 -9.58 -0.14 10.47
C PRO A 79 -10.01 1.25 9.98
N LEU A 80 -9.30 2.30 10.40
CA LEU A 80 -9.57 3.67 9.95
C LEU A 80 -9.37 3.79 8.44
N THR A 81 -8.27 3.26 7.92
CA THR A 81 -7.95 3.26 6.50
C THR A 81 -9.01 2.54 5.69
N TRP A 82 -9.40 1.31 6.08
CA TRP A 82 -10.42 0.55 5.36
C TRP A 82 -11.81 1.20 5.43
N ASN A 83 -12.17 1.82 6.56
CA ASN A 83 -13.42 2.56 6.68
C ASN A 83 -13.46 3.77 5.74
N GLU A 84 -12.35 4.49 5.63
CA GLU A 84 -12.23 5.62 4.71
C GLU A 84 -12.26 5.16 3.24
N ILE A 85 -11.56 4.08 2.90
CA ILE A 85 -11.62 3.47 1.55
C ILE A 85 -13.06 3.07 1.22
N LYS A 86 -13.78 2.39 2.14
CA LYS A 86 -15.19 2.03 1.96
C LYS A 86 -16.07 3.26 1.72
N ARG A 87 -15.80 4.37 2.41
CA ARG A 87 -16.50 5.65 2.21
C ARG A 87 -16.24 6.20 0.80
N GLN A 88 -14.96 6.27 0.38
CA GLN A 88 -14.58 6.77 -0.95
C GLN A 88 -15.18 5.93 -2.08
N ILE A 89 -15.22 4.61 -1.94
CA ILE A 89 -15.87 3.72 -2.92
C ILE A 89 -17.37 4.02 -3.02
N ARG A 90 -18.07 4.19 -1.90
CA ARG A 90 -19.53 4.50 -1.92
C ARG A 90 -19.85 5.85 -2.53
N GLU A 91 -18.96 6.83 -2.36
CA GLU A 91 -19.12 8.19 -2.89
C GLU A 91 -18.62 8.34 -4.34
N SER A 92 -17.94 7.34 -4.86
CA SER A 92 -17.44 7.35 -6.22
C SER A 92 -18.57 7.29 -7.24
N SER A 93 -18.45 8.12 -8.27
CA SER A 93 -19.28 8.05 -9.48
C SER A 93 -18.62 7.27 -10.62
N ALA A 94 -17.39 6.77 -10.42
CA ALA A 94 -16.69 5.99 -11.43
C ALA A 94 -17.28 4.58 -11.55
N GLU A 95 -17.41 4.08 -12.78
CA GLU A 95 -17.86 2.71 -13.05
C GLU A 95 -16.88 1.66 -12.53
N LEU A 96 -15.60 2.02 -12.49
CA LEU A 96 -14.50 1.18 -11.99
C LEU A 96 -13.75 1.90 -10.89
N VAL A 97 -13.61 1.26 -9.73
CA VAL A 97 -12.75 1.72 -8.63
C VAL A 97 -11.66 0.68 -8.39
N VAL A 98 -10.41 1.12 -8.42
CA VAL A 98 -9.24 0.29 -8.17
C VAL A 98 -8.61 0.70 -6.85
N VAL A 99 -8.53 -0.25 -5.90
CA VAL A 99 -7.87 -0.03 -4.61
C VAL A 99 -6.50 -0.69 -4.63
N GLU A 100 -5.44 0.08 -4.42
CA GLU A 100 -4.07 -0.41 -4.27
C GLU A 100 -3.72 -0.53 -2.80
N ALA A 101 -3.30 -1.73 -2.38
CA ALA A 101 -2.80 -2.01 -1.05
C ALA A 101 -1.57 -2.92 -1.10
N ALA A 102 -0.72 -2.81 -0.08
CA ALA A 102 0.48 -3.63 0.02
C ALA A 102 0.19 -5.08 0.43
N LEU A 103 -0.92 -5.30 1.12
CA LEU A 103 -1.32 -6.61 1.66
C LEU A 103 -2.78 -6.90 1.31
N PHE A 104 -3.06 -8.16 0.99
CA PHE A 104 -4.41 -8.70 0.93
C PHE A 104 -4.76 -9.33 2.27
N ASP A 105 -5.87 -8.92 2.83
CA ASP A 105 -6.45 -9.45 4.05
C ASP A 105 -7.95 -9.70 3.88
N LYS A 106 -8.63 -10.07 4.96
CA LYS A 106 -10.08 -10.26 4.93
C LYS A 106 -10.83 -8.98 4.55
N CYS A 107 -10.32 -7.82 4.98
CA CYS A 107 -10.94 -6.53 4.67
C CYS A 107 -10.89 -6.23 3.17
N SER A 108 -9.82 -6.62 2.48
CA SER A 108 -9.70 -6.48 1.02
C SER A 108 -10.81 -7.24 0.29
N ARG A 109 -11.09 -8.49 0.70
CA ARG A 109 -12.17 -9.32 0.11
C ARG A 109 -13.57 -8.79 0.40
N GLU A 110 -13.78 -8.14 1.54
CA GLU A 110 -15.07 -7.51 1.85
C GLU A 110 -15.35 -6.27 1.00
N VAL A 111 -14.29 -5.61 0.52
CA VAL A 111 -14.36 -4.34 -0.19
C VAL A 111 -14.30 -4.53 -1.70
N CYS A 112 -13.45 -5.44 -2.18
CA CYS A 112 -13.16 -5.62 -3.59
C CYS A 112 -13.80 -6.90 -4.13
N ARG A 113 -14.50 -6.77 -5.27
CA ARG A 113 -15.10 -7.90 -5.97
C ARG A 113 -14.04 -8.84 -6.54
N TYR A 114 -12.95 -8.27 -7.04
CA TYR A 114 -11.83 -9.01 -7.64
C TYR A 114 -10.52 -8.56 -7.01
N LEU A 115 -9.58 -9.50 -6.86
CA LEU A 115 -8.22 -9.24 -6.44
C LEU A 115 -7.26 -9.48 -7.61
N LEU A 116 -6.50 -8.46 -7.95
CA LEU A 116 -5.49 -8.50 -9.00
C LEU A 116 -4.10 -8.48 -8.36
N TYR A 117 -3.31 -9.50 -8.61
CA TYR A 117 -1.92 -9.54 -8.17
C TYR A 117 -0.98 -9.16 -9.30
N VAL A 118 -0.16 -8.13 -9.07
CA VAL A 118 0.89 -7.70 -10.00
C VAL A 118 2.19 -8.39 -9.59
N ASP A 119 2.52 -9.44 -10.30
CA ASP A 119 3.71 -10.22 -10.09
C ASP A 119 4.91 -9.69 -10.88
N THR A 120 6.10 -9.84 -10.34
CA THR A 120 7.37 -9.52 -11.02
C THR A 120 8.41 -10.53 -10.55
N GLN A 121 9.12 -11.17 -11.47
CA GLN A 121 10.20 -12.07 -11.15
C GLN A 121 11.24 -11.39 -10.26
N ASP A 122 11.77 -12.14 -9.28
CA ASP A 122 12.61 -11.60 -8.22
C ASP A 122 13.84 -10.85 -8.75
N GLU A 123 14.51 -11.40 -9.73
CA GLU A 123 15.71 -10.78 -10.32
C GLU A 123 15.36 -9.44 -11.03
N ILE A 124 14.28 -9.42 -11.79
CA ILE A 124 13.78 -8.19 -12.45
C ILE A 124 13.39 -7.14 -11.40
N ARG A 125 12.76 -7.58 -10.33
CA ARG A 125 12.37 -6.71 -9.21
C ARG A 125 13.59 -6.09 -8.52
N ILE A 126 14.64 -6.90 -8.27
CA ILE A 126 15.91 -6.43 -7.70
C ILE A 126 16.52 -5.38 -8.63
N GLN A 127 16.66 -5.68 -9.92
CA GLN A 127 17.22 -4.75 -10.90
C GLN A 127 16.46 -3.41 -10.93
N ARG A 128 15.12 -3.46 -10.94
CA ARG A 128 14.29 -2.25 -10.93
C ARG A 128 14.43 -1.45 -9.63
N LEU A 129 14.53 -2.11 -8.47
CA LEU A 129 14.73 -1.44 -7.19
C LEU A 129 16.12 -0.78 -7.10
N MET A 130 17.16 -1.46 -7.58
CA MET A 130 18.51 -0.89 -7.66
C MET A 130 18.55 0.34 -8.58
N ALA A 131 17.98 0.23 -9.78
CA ALA A 131 17.99 1.31 -10.77
C ALA A 131 17.17 2.53 -10.31
N ASN A 132 15.97 2.32 -9.76
CA ASN A 132 15.03 3.42 -9.50
C ASN A 132 15.14 4.00 -8.07
N ARG A 133 15.70 3.26 -7.12
CA ARG A 133 15.80 3.68 -5.71
C ARG A 133 17.23 3.70 -5.17
N GLY A 134 18.21 3.29 -5.96
CA GLY A 134 19.61 3.22 -5.55
C GLY A 134 19.88 2.22 -4.40
N TYR A 135 19.01 1.21 -4.24
CA TYR A 135 19.18 0.20 -3.19
C TYR A 135 20.30 -0.76 -3.57
N THR A 136 21.03 -1.29 -2.57
CA THR A 136 21.94 -2.40 -2.79
C THR A 136 21.16 -3.69 -3.01
N ARG A 137 21.80 -4.69 -3.63
CA ARG A 137 21.19 -6.01 -3.87
C ARG A 137 20.78 -6.68 -2.55
N GLU A 138 21.63 -6.60 -1.53
CA GLU A 138 21.38 -7.16 -0.20
C GLU A 138 20.14 -6.54 0.43
N LYS A 139 20.00 -5.20 0.32
CA LYS A 139 18.82 -4.48 0.81
C LYS A 139 17.55 -4.90 0.08
N CYS A 140 17.64 -5.11 -1.25
CA CYS A 140 16.50 -5.61 -2.03
C CYS A 140 16.07 -7.00 -1.57
N ILE A 141 17.00 -7.93 -1.40
CA ILE A 141 16.73 -9.30 -0.93
C ILE A 141 16.09 -9.25 0.47
N HIS A 142 16.65 -8.48 1.39
CA HIS A 142 16.09 -8.33 2.74
C HIS A 142 14.65 -7.80 2.73
N ILE A 143 14.36 -6.79 1.91
CA ILE A 143 12.98 -6.27 1.75
C ILE A 143 12.05 -7.35 1.22
N MET A 144 12.49 -8.16 0.26
CA MET A 144 11.67 -9.21 -0.34
C MET A 144 11.38 -10.37 0.63
N GLN A 145 12.36 -10.75 1.46
CA GLN A 145 12.20 -11.77 2.49
C GLN A 145 11.19 -11.39 3.58
N ASN A 146 11.04 -10.09 3.85
CA ASN A 146 10.09 -9.54 4.82
C ASN A 146 8.69 -9.26 4.24
N GLN A 147 8.48 -9.55 2.95
CA GLN A 147 7.15 -9.44 2.33
C GLN A 147 6.43 -10.78 2.39
N ALA A 148 5.09 -10.72 2.38
CA ALA A 148 4.26 -11.90 2.34
C ALA A 148 4.61 -12.78 1.13
N ASP A 149 4.49 -14.09 1.30
CA ASP A 149 4.86 -15.11 0.33
C ASP A 149 4.11 -14.89 -1.00
N ARG A 150 4.87 -14.82 -2.09
CA ARG A 150 4.36 -14.76 -3.47
C ARG A 150 3.28 -15.80 -3.74
N LYS A 151 3.48 -17.02 -3.21
CA LYS A 151 2.55 -18.13 -3.36
C LYS A 151 1.19 -17.80 -2.74
N GLN A 152 1.16 -17.20 -1.55
CA GLN A 152 -0.09 -16.79 -0.89
C GLN A 152 -0.85 -15.75 -1.71
N PHE A 153 -0.16 -14.76 -2.28
CA PHE A 153 -0.81 -13.76 -3.13
C PHE A 153 -1.35 -14.37 -4.41
N THR A 154 -0.62 -15.27 -5.05
CA THR A 154 -1.05 -15.94 -6.27
C THR A 154 -2.28 -16.83 -6.03
N GLU A 155 -2.35 -17.51 -4.88
CA GLU A 155 -3.50 -18.36 -4.51
C GLU A 155 -4.75 -17.54 -4.14
N LEU A 156 -4.58 -16.33 -3.60
CA LEU A 156 -5.69 -15.46 -3.21
C LEU A 156 -6.22 -14.60 -4.35
N ALA A 157 -5.40 -14.33 -5.37
CA ALA A 157 -5.77 -13.46 -6.48
C ALA A 157 -6.73 -14.15 -7.45
N ASP A 158 -7.69 -13.38 -7.95
CA ASP A 158 -8.55 -13.83 -9.06
C ASP A 158 -7.83 -13.70 -10.40
N PHE A 159 -6.93 -12.72 -10.50
CA PHE A 159 -6.11 -12.44 -11.69
C PHE A 159 -4.66 -12.17 -11.29
N VAL A 160 -3.74 -12.62 -12.11
CA VAL A 160 -2.29 -12.36 -11.95
C VAL A 160 -1.77 -11.71 -13.22
N ILE A 161 -1.14 -10.55 -13.09
CA ILE A 161 -0.43 -9.88 -14.18
C ILE A 161 1.07 -10.12 -14.02
N ASP A 162 1.69 -10.72 -15.01
CA ASP A 162 3.14 -10.80 -15.09
C ASP A 162 3.72 -9.45 -15.57
N ASN A 163 4.29 -8.73 -14.64
CA ASN A 163 4.95 -7.44 -14.88
C ASN A 163 6.49 -7.58 -15.00
N SER A 164 6.98 -8.76 -15.35
CA SER A 164 8.43 -9.00 -15.54
C SER A 164 8.95 -8.50 -16.89
N GLY A 165 8.05 -8.35 -17.87
CA GLY A 165 8.35 -7.90 -19.22
C GLY A 165 8.32 -6.38 -19.39
N THR A 166 7.93 -5.95 -20.59
CA THR A 166 7.74 -4.54 -20.94
C THR A 166 6.39 -4.02 -20.42
N VAL A 167 6.22 -2.70 -20.45
CA VAL A 167 4.94 -2.06 -20.08
C VAL A 167 3.83 -2.53 -21.01
N GLU A 168 4.09 -2.61 -22.29
CA GLU A 168 3.14 -3.05 -23.33
C GLU A 168 2.67 -4.48 -23.09
N SER A 169 3.56 -5.38 -22.61
CA SER A 169 3.18 -6.74 -22.26
C SER A 169 2.25 -6.82 -21.06
N ALA A 170 2.37 -5.90 -20.10
CA ALA A 170 1.46 -5.79 -18.97
C ALA A 170 0.12 -5.17 -19.39
N GLU A 171 0.13 -4.18 -20.30
CA GLU A 171 -1.09 -3.56 -20.86
C GLU A 171 -1.97 -4.58 -21.58
N ILE A 172 -1.36 -5.47 -22.40
CA ILE A 172 -2.11 -6.52 -23.10
C ILE A 172 -2.83 -7.47 -22.13
N GLN A 173 -2.27 -7.74 -20.96
CA GLN A 173 -2.89 -8.61 -19.96
C GLN A 173 -4.04 -7.92 -19.19
N ILE A 174 -4.10 -6.59 -19.20
CA ILE A 174 -5.15 -5.81 -18.53
C ILE A 174 -6.38 -5.67 -19.43
N ARG A 175 -6.19 -5.69 -20.75
CA ARG A 175 -7.26 -5.62 -21.78
C ARG A 175 -8.03 -6.93 -21.88
#